data_0e7975b0f09cdca57eb1a905038dcd1e
#
_entry.id   0e7975b0f09cdca57eb1a905038dcd1e
#
_cell.length_a   1.000
_cell.length_b   1.000
_cell.length_c   1.000
_cell.angle_alpha   90.00
_cell.angle_beta   90.00
_cell.angle_gamma   90.00
#
_symmetry.space_group_name_H-M   'P 1'
#
loop_
_entity.id
_entity.type
_entity.pdbx_description
1 polymer ?
#
loop_
_entity_poly.entity_id
_entity_poly.type
_entity_poly.pdbx_seq_one_letter_code
_entity_poly.pdbx_strand_id
1 'polypeptide(L)'
;MKKIILLAAALLPLAARLFAQDVSKRLAPAYPLIVHDPYFSVWSFSDVLADDVTRHWTGKPQPLVGLINVDGQVYRFMGADPSVSGAAVQKNVWLNATQTIYTFACGPVELTATFTSPLLISDLDLLSRPVSYIDFAIHSGDGSAHQVTLTLNVSSSLAADKPEQAVTAKQYVQGNLSILKAGTVEQPVLQKKGDDLRIDWGYLYVAVPAGPGAQQTVSSDNKTLATNLDLGKVGAAFVHKTILIGYDQLDAIQ
;
A
#
# COMPACT_ATOMS: atom_id res chain seq x y z
N MET A 1 51.29 35.73 17.61
CA MET A 1 50.91 34.93 16.41
C MET A 1 50.61 33.47 16.73
N LYS A 2 51.39 32.71 17.52
CA LYS A 2 51.14 31.27 17.82
C LYS A 2 49.82 30.99 18.57
N LYS A 3 49.32 31.90 19.43
CA LYS A 3 48.05 31.72 20.16
C LYS A 3 46.81 31.90 19.30
N ILE A 4 46.87 32.72 18.24
CA ILE A 4 45.74 32.94 17.31
C ILE A 4 45.59 31.74 16.38
N ILE A 5 46.70 31.09 15.97
CA ILE A 5 46.67 29.89 15.13
C ILE A 5 46.09 28.69 15.87
N LEU A 6 46.34 28.56 17.18
CA LEU A 6 45.76 27.50 18.02
C LEU A 6 44.24 27.68 18.21
N LEU A 7 43.76 28.92 18.28
CA LEU A 7 42.31 29.20 18.40
C LEU A 7 41.55 28.90 17.09
N ALA A 8 42.19 29.23 15.93
CA ALA A 8 41.61 28.92 14.61
C ALA A 8 41.58 27.41 14.33
N ALA A 9 42.59 26.64 14.78
CA ALA A 9 42.64 25.20 14.63
C ALA A 9 41.60 24.46 15.52
N ALA A 10 41.21 25.04 16.66
CA ALA A 10 40.18 24.47 17.54
C ALA A 10 38.74 24.72 17.04
N LEU A 11 38.53 25.75 16.20
CA LEU A 11 37.21 26.07 15.63
C LEU A 11 36.89 25.27 14.35
N LEU A 12 37.89 24.76 13.63
CA LEU A 12 37.67 23.93 12.44
C LEU A 12 36.89 22.63 12.70
N PRO A 13 37.16 21.82 13.74
CA PRO A 13 36.40 20.62 13.99
C PRO A 13 34.96 20.90 14.51
N LEU A 14 34.71 22.11 15.07
CA LEU A 14 33.36 22.50 15.51
C LEU A 14 32.49 22.91 14.30
N ALA A 15 33.06 23.60 13.32
CA ALA A 15 32.40 23.94 12.07
C ALA A 15 32.08 22.68 11.22
N ALA A 16 32.97 21.69 11.20
CA ALA A 16 32.74 20.43 10.49
C ALA A 16 31.60 19.61 11.08
N ARG A 17 31.30 19.77 12.37
CA ARG A 17 30.13 19.09 12.99
C ARG A 17 28.79 19.78 12.69
N LEU A 18 28.80 21.05 12.29
CA LEU A 18 27.57 21.78 11.93
C LEU A 18 27.08 21.48 10.50
N PHE A 19 27.92 20.90 9.64
CA PHE A 19 27.57 20.50 8.29
C PHE A 19 27.28 18.98 8.16
N ALA A 20 27.37 18.22 9.25
CA ALA A 20 27.06 16.79 9.29
C ALA A 20 25.60 16.52 9.73
N GLN A 21 24.70 17.51 9.63
CA GLN A 21 23.28 17.33 9.91
C GLN A 21 22.49 17.40 8.63
N ASP A 22 21.77 16.33 8.42
CA ASP A 22 20.77 16.04 7.40
C ASP A 22 21.26 15.20 6.22
N VAL A 23 21.81 14.05 6.51
CA VAL A 23 21.54 12.89 5.64
C VAL A 23 20.08 12.57 5.89
N SER A 24 19.25 12.78 4.87
CA SER A 24 17.81 12.45 4.89
C SER A 24 17.60 11.12 5.62
N LYS A 25 16.72 11.08 6.61
CA LYS A 25 16.33 9.87 7.36
C LYS A 25 15.56 8.85 6.52
N ARG A 26 15.85 8.78 5.23
CA ARG A 26 15.24 7.80 4.36
C ARG A 26 15.65 6.41 4.80
N LEU A 27 14.70 5.56 5.19
CA LEU A 27 14.97 4.21 5.69
C LEU A 27 15.35 3.26 4.55
N ALA A 28 14.76 3.45 3.36
CA ALA A 28 14.97 2.61 2.20
C ALA A 28 14.84 3.40 0.89
N PRO A 29 15.48 2.98 -0.21
CA PRO A 29 15.31 3.59 -1.54
C PRO A 29 13.86 3.51 -2.04
N ALA A 30 13.13 2.47 -1.66
CA ALA A 30 11.70 2.26 -1.88
C ALA A 30 11.14 1.32 -0.79
N TYR A 31 9.86 1.39 -0.55
CA TYR A 31 9.18 0.62 0.49
C TYR A 31 8.30 -0.46 -0.16
N PRO A 32 8.53 -1.75 0.10
CA PRO A 32 7.72 -2.84 -0.46
C PRO A 32 6.32 -2.81 0.17
N LEU A 33 5.29 -2.94 -0.66
CA LEU A 33 3.89 -3.01 -0.22
C LEU A 33 3.30 -4.39 -0.53
N ILE A 34 3.45 -4.86 -1.78
CA ILE A 34 3.00 -6.16 -2.26
C ILE A 34 4.16 -6.75 -3.05
N VAL A 35 4.77 -7.84 -2.58
CA VAL A 35 6.00 -8.37 -3.16
C VAL A 35 6.05 -9.91 -3.15
N HIS A 36 4.89 -10.56 -3.26
CA HIS A 36 4.82 -12.02 -3.33
C HIS A 36 5.14 -12.60 -4.73
N ASP A 37 5.19 -11.74 -5.75
CA ASP A 37 5.54 -12.12 -7.12
C ASP A 37 6.36 -11.01 -7.78
N PRO A 38 7.46 -11.30 -8.52
CA PRO A 38 8.31 -10.27 -9.13
C PRO A 38 7.64 -9.52 -10.28
N TYR A 39 6.67 -10.11 -10.96
CA TYR A 39 5.93 -9.47 -12.05
C TYR A 39 4.64 -8.79 -11.58
N PHE A 40 4.17 -9.15 -10.38
CA PHE A 40 3.08 -8.52 -9.67
C PHE A 40 3.60 -7.93 -8.35
N SER A 41 4.13 -6.73 -8.39
CA SER A 41 4.88 -6.17 -7.27
C SER A 41 4.62 -4.67 -7.17
N VAL A 42 4.22 -4.21 -6.00
CA VAL A 42 3.86 -2.81 -5.73
C VAL A 42 4.70 -2.21 -4.62
N TRP A 43 5.21 -1.01 -4.87
CA TRP A 43 6.13 -0.29 -4.00
C TRP A 43 5.70 1.17 -3.82
N SER A 44 6.10 1.79 -2.71
CA SER A 44 6.16 3.24 -2.56
C SER A 44 7.59 3.73 -2.79
N PHE A 45 7.77 4.69 -3.70
CA PHE A 45 9.07 5.34 -3.95
C PHE A 45 9.22 6.64 -3.18
N SER A 46 8.24 7.00 -2.34
CA SER A 46 8.26 8.15 -1.46
C SER A 46 8.36 7.72 0.01
N ASP A 47 9.01 8.56 0.83
CA ASP A 47 9.05 8.37 2.29
C ASP A 47 7.69 8.59 2.94
N VAL A 48 6.84 9.44 2.34
CA VAL A 48 5.45 9.64 2.73
C VAL A 48 4.55 8.90 1.76
N LEU A 49 3.78 7.94 2.27
CA LEU A 49 2.99 7.01 1.45
C LEU A 49 1.91 7.71 0.60
N ALA A 50 1.45 8.89 1.03
CA ALA A 50 0.44 9.68 0.33
C ALA A 50 1.01 10.67 -0.69
N ASP A 51 2.33 10.85 -0.80
CA ASP A 51 2.93 11.92 -1.63
C ASP A 51 3.12 11.52 -3.10
N ASP A 52 3.17 10.23 -3.40
CA ASP A 52 3.33 9.74 -4.78
C ASP A 52 2.38 8.56 -5.07
N VAL A 53 2.21 8.27 -6.36
CA VAL A 53 1.53 7.06 -6.83
C VAL A 53 2.36 5.83 -6.50
N THR A 54 1.70 4.76 -6.09
CA THR A 54 2.37 3.46 -5.94
C THR A 54 2.79 2.90 -7.29
N ARG A 55 3.92 2.19 -7.32
CA ARG A 55 4.58 1.78 -8.56
C ARG A 55 5.00 0.32 -8.51
N HIS A 56 5.08 -0.29 -9.69
CA HIS A 56 5.85 -1.52 -9.86
C HIS A 56 7.34 -1.25 -9.60
N TRP A 57 8.12 -2.27 -9.22
CA TRP A 57 9.56 -2.10 -9.01
C TRP A 57 10.31 -1.54 -10.24
N THR A 58 9.79 -1.73 -11.44
CA THR A 58 10.31 -1.12 -12.69
C THR A 58 10.02 0.38 -12.82
N GLY A 59 9.34 0.99 -11.84
CA GLY A 59 9.00 2.41 -11.80
C GLY A 59 7.68 2.78 -12.49
N LYS A 60 6.99 1.84 -13.14
CA LYS A 60 5.69 2.12 -13.78
C LYS A 60 4.58 2.29 -12.74
N PRO A 61 3.67 3.28 -12.91
CA PRO A 61 2.54 3.46 -12.01
C PRO A 61 1.66 2.22 -11.93
N GLN A 62 1.38 1.79 -10.70
CA GLN A 62 0.40 0.77 -10.34
C GLN A 62 -0.39 1.27 -9.14
N PRO A 63 -1.42 2.12 -9.37
CA PRO A 63 -2.05 2.89 -8.32
C PRO A 63 -2.81 2.05 -7.30
N LEU A 64 -2.48 2.27 -6.03
CA LEU A 64 -3.30 1.99 -4.88
C LEU A 64 -3.63 3.33 -4.21
N VAL A 65 -4.89 3.56 -3.87
CA VAL A 65 -5.31 4.76 -3.14
C VAL A 65 -6.05 4.35 -1.87
N GLY A 66 -5.54 4.78 -0.73
CA GLY A 66 -6.13 4.53 0.58
C GLY A 66 -6.72 5.79 1.18
N LEU A 67 -7.99 5.72 1.54
CA LEU A 67 -8.75 6.82 2.14
C LEU A 67 -9.37 6.35 3.47
N ILE A 68 -9.43 7.25 4.43
CA ILE A 68 -10.19 7.06 5.67
C ILE A 68 -11.09 8.28 5.89
N ASN A 69 -12.36 8.04 6.11
CA ASN A 69 -13.33 9.08 6.49
C ASN A 69 -13.57 8.99 7.99
N VAL A 70 -13.40 10.11 8.67
CA VAL A 70 -13.65 10.26 10.10
C VAL A 70 -14.65 11.39 10.29
N ASP A 71 -15.84 11.09 10.77
CA ASP A 71 -16.94 12.04 11.01
C ASP A 71 -17.26 12.95 9.80
N GLY A 72 -17.15 12.38 8.58
CA GLY A 72 -17.39 13.10 7.32
C GLY A 72 -16.16 13.79 6.72
N GLN A 73 -15.03 13.88 7.44
CA GLN A 73 -13.79 14.40 6.90
C GLN A 73 -12.95 13.27 6.29
N VAL A 74 -12.58 13.42 5.02
CA VAL A 74 -11.77 12.41 4.30
C VAL A 74 -10.28 12.75 4.42
N TYR A 75 -9.48 11.75 4.76
CA TYR A 75 -8.03 11.79 4.79
C TYR A 75 -7.45 10.74 3.86
N ARG A 76 -6.54 11.13 2.97
CA ARG A 76 -5.80 10.21 2.11
C ARG A 76 -4.52 9.79 2.81
N PHE A 77 -4.36 8.50 3.07
CA PHE A 77 -3.17 7.95 3.72
C PHE A 77 -2.23 7.22 2.76
N MET A 78 -2.68 6.88 1.55
CA MET A 78 -1.86 6.15 0.57
C MET A 78 -2.19 6.58 -0.86
N GLY A 79 -1.15 6.66 -1.69
CA GLY A 79 -1.24 6.95 -3.12
C GLY A 79 -1.56 8.41 -3.44
N ALA A 80 -1.58 8.74 -4.70
CA ALA A 80 -1.93 10.07 -5.19
C ALA A 80 -3.37 10.08 -5.73
N ASP A 81 -4.20 10.95 -5.19
CA ASP A 81 -5.54 11.26 -5.68
C ASP A 81 -5.77 12.76 -5.58
N PRO A 82 -5.72 13.50 -6.71
CA PRO A 82 -5.87 14.96 -6.71
C PRO A 82 -7.30 15.43 -6.32
N SER A 83 -8.28 14.53 -6.34
CA SER A 83 -9.66 14.85 -5.92
C SER A 83 -9.80 14.95 -4.40
N VAL A 84 -8.84 14.41 -3.62
CA VAL A 84 -8.84 14.43 -2.16
C VAL A 84 -7.70 15.33 -1.67
N SER A 85 -8.05 16.51 -1.19
CA SER A 85 -7.07 17.50 -0.70
C SER A 85 -6.53 17.22 0.70
N GLY A 86 -7.27 16.48 1.54
CA GLY A 86 -6.86 16.14 2.90
C GLY A 86 -5.91 14.96 2.92
N ALA A 87 -4.63 15.17 3.26
CA ALA A 87 -3.71 14.07 3.53
C ALA A 87 -3.70 13.72 5.03
N ALA A 88 -3.63 12.43 5.34
CA ALA A 88 -3.33 11.97 6.69
C ALA A 88 -1.89 12.34 7.05
N VAL A 89 -1.64 12.67 8.31
CA VAL A 89 -0.29 12.98 8.77
C VAL A 89 0.43 11.67 9.09
N GLN A 90 1.38 11.27 8.24
CA GLN A 90 2.22 10.10 8.51
C GLN A 90 3.11 10.36 9.74
N LYS A 91 3.01 9.52 10.74
CA LYS A 91 3.79 9.59 11.99
C LYS A 91 5.11 8.83 11.85
N ASN A 92 5.04 7.60 11.35
CA ASN A 92 6.18 6.71 11.23
C ASN A 92 6.04 5.76 10.06
N VAL A 93 7.18 5.21 9.63
CA VAL A 93 7.29 4.02 8.79
C VAL A 93 8.34 3.09 9.39
N TRP A 94 8.03 1.81 9.49
CA TRP A 94 8.98 0.74 9.86
C TRP A 94 9.05 -0.29 8.74
N LEU A 95 10.24 -0.75 8.47
CA LEU A 95 10.51 -1.78 7.48
C LEU A 95 11.11 -3.01 8.15
N ASN A 96 10.40 -4.12 8.09
CA ASN A 96 10.85 -5.45 8.51
C ASN A 96 11.11 -6.34 7.29
N ALA A 97 11.60 -7.56 7.51
CA ALA A 97 11.92 -8.49 6.42
C ALA A 97 10.71 -8.83 5.51
N THR A 98 9.50 -8.90 6.07
CA THR A 98 8.27 -9.27 5.35
C THR A 98 7.15 -8.26 5.49
N GLN A 99 7.42 -7.12 6.16
CA GLN A 99 6.40 -6.12 6.47
C GLN A 99 6.90 -4.70 6.29
N THR A 100 6.03 -3.85 5.76
CA THR A 100 6.15 -2.40 5.86
C THR A 100 4.96 -1.86 6.65
N ILE A 101 5.23 -1.12 7.72
CA ILE A 101 4.24 -0.67 8.69
C ILE A 101 4.23 0.86 8.71
N TYR A 102 3.09 1.46 8.42
CA TYR A 102 2.88 2.91 8.49
C TYR A 102 1.90 3.26 9.59
N THR A 103 2.14 4.37 10.30
CA THR A 103 1.19 4.95 11.23
C THR A 103 0.83 6.36 10.85
N PHE A 104 -0.45 6.71 10.97
CA PHE A 104 -1.01 7.98 10.55
C PHE A 104 -1.89 8.57 11.63
N ALA A 105 -1.91 9.92 11.72
CA ALA A 105 -3.00 10.64 12.35
C ALA A 105 -3.99 11.11 11.27
N CYS A 106 -5.26 10.76 11.47
CA CYS A 106 -6.39 11.07 10.60
C CYS A 106 -7.41 11.89 11.42
N GLY A 107 -7.07 13.16 11.70
CA GLY A 107 -7.79 13.96 12.69
C GLY A 107 -7.69 13.35 14.10
N PRO A 108 -8.82 13.05 14.78
CA PRO A 108 -8.82 12.46 16.11
C PRO A 108 -8.55 10.93 16.13
N VAL A 109 -8.45 10.30 14.96
CA VAL A 109 -8.26 8.85 14.83
C VAL A 109 -6.83 8.53 14.39
N GLU A 110 -6.26 7.48 14.96
CA GLU A 110 -4.98 6.91 14.53
C GLU A 110 -5.21 5.64 13.69
N LEU A 111 -4.50 5.54 12.59
CA LEU A 111 -4.51 4.42 11.67
C LEU A 111 -3.11 3.80 11.60
N THR A 112 -3.01 2.50 11.80
CA THR A 112 -1.84 1.70 11.42
C THR A 112 -2.18 0.85 10.22
N ALA A 113 -1.41 0.96 9.14
CA ALA A 113 -1.50 0.12 7.95
C ALA A 113 -0.25 -0.76 7.84
N THR A 114 -0.43 -2.07 7.88
CA THR A 114 0.64 -3.06 7.79
C THR A 114 0.51 -3.84 6.49
N PHE A 115 1.50 -3.73 5.64
CA PHE A 115 1.63 -4.50 4.40
C PHE A 115 2.50 -5.71 4.70
N THR A 116 1.97 -6.91 4.47
CA THR A 116 2.67 -8.18 4.75
C THR A 116 2.70 -9.04 3.49
N SER A 117 3.89 -9.39 3.02
CA SER A 117 4.10 -10.46 2.03
C SER A 117 4.78 -11.62 2.75
N PRO A 118 4.04 -12.68 3.14
CA PRO A 118 4.57 -13.75 3.97
C PRO A 118 5.70 -14.50 3.27
N LEU A 119 6.77 -14.78 4.01
CA LEU A 119 7.92 -15.55 3.54
C LEU A 119 8.39 -16.47 4.68
N LEU A 120 7.68 -17.59 4.90
CA LEU A 120 8.00 -18.58 5.91
C LEU A 120 8.54 -19.85 5.25
N ILE A 121 9.85 -20.02 5.25
CA ILE A 121 10.53 -21.16 4.63
C ILE A 121 10.20 -22.50 5.30
N SER A 122 9.69 -22.49 6.52
CA SER A 122 9.25 -23.68 7.26
C SER A 122 7.80 -24.07 7.01
N ASP A 123 7.03 -23.22 6.30
CA ASP A 123 5.63 -23.44 5.93
C ASP A 123 5.47 -23.23 4.43
N LEU A 124 5.59 -24.31 3.67
CA LEU A 124 5.54 -24.28 2.21
C LEU A 124 4.15 -23.92 1.67
N ASP A 125 3.09 -24.25 2.40
CA ASP A 125 1.73 -23.89 2.02
C ASP A 125 1.51 -22.39 2.10
N LEU A 126 2.06 -21.72 3.13
CA LEU A 126 2.01 -20.28 3.24
C LEU A 126 2.96 -19.60 2.24
N LEU A 127 4.17 -20.15 2.07
CA LEU A 127 5.18 -19.63 1.16
C LEU A 127 4.69 -19.63 -0.31
N SER A 128 3.97 -20.67 -0.70
CA SER A 128 3.46 -20.83 -2.07
C SER A 128 2.20 -20.03 -2.39
N ARG A 129 1.53 -19.46 -1.36
CA ARG A 129 0.32 -18.65 -1.59
C ARG A 129 0.67 -17.31 -2.26
N PRO A 130 0.14 -17.03 -3.45
CA PRO A 130 0.40 -15.77 -4.14
C PRO A 130 -0.50 -14.64 -3.56
N VAL A 131 -0.36 -14.36 -2.25
CA VAL A 131 -1.23 -13.43 -1.51
C VAL A 131 -0.39 -12.58 -0.57
N SER A 132 -0.59 -11.26 -0.64
CA SER A 132 -0.17 -10.30 0.37
C SER A 132 -1.37 -9.81 1.17
N TYR A 133 -1.10 -9.36 2.39
CA TYR A 133 -2.11 -8.89 3.34
C TYR A 133 -1.91 -7.40 3.61
N ILE A 134 -3.01 -6.65 3.67
CA ILE A 134 -2.99 -5.28 4.17
C ILE A 134 -3.88 -5.26 5.41
N ASP A 135 -3.24 -5.16 6.57
CA ASP A 135 -3.92 -5.11 7.85
C ASP A 135 -4.04 -3.67 8.32
N PHE A 136 -5.23 -3.30 8.74
CA PHE A 136 -5.55 -2.01 9.30
C PHE A 136 -5.92 -2.15 10.77
N ALA A 137 -5.25 -1.40 11.64
CA ALA A 137 -5.60 -1.24 13.05
C ALA A 137 -5.94 0.23 13.30
N ILE A 138 -7.16 0.49 13.77
CA ILE A 138 -7.70 1.85 13.91
C ILE A 138 -8.22 2.04 15.33
N HIS A 139 -7.90 3.18 15.94
CA HIS A 139 -8.45 3.56 17.25
C HIS A 139 -8.58 5.09 17.38
N SER A 140 -9.39 5.54 18.33
CA SER A 140 -9.50 6.95 18.68
C SER A 140 -8.28 7.38 19.51
N GLY A 141 -7.64 8.48 19.11
CA GLY A 141 -6.53 9.10 19.83
C GLY A 141 -6.98 10.09 20.92
N ASP A 142 -8.24 10.57 20.88
CA ASP A 142 -8.80 11.53 21.85
C ASP A 142 -9.74 10.90 22.89
N GLY A 143 -9.99 9.60 22.79
CA GLY A 143 -10.85 8.85 23.70
C GLY A 143 -12.35 8.93 23.38
N SER A 144 -12.76 9.75 22.41
CA SER A 144 -14.15 9.83 21.95
C SER A 144 -14.46 8.75 20.90
N ALA A 145 -15.72 8.49 20.63
CA ALA A 145 -16.11 7.55 19.57
C ALA A 145 -16.40 8.32 18.28
N HIS A 146 -15.75 7.93 17.17
CA HIS A 146 -15.84 8.56 15.86
C HIS A 146 -16.45 7.60 14.84
N GLN A 147 -17.29 8.09 13.93
CA GLN A 147 -17.79 7.30 12.81
C GLN A 147 -16.70 7.18 11.77
N VAL A 148 -16.26 5.95 11.47
CA VAL A 148 -15.12 5.70 10.59
C VAL A 148 -15.48 4.76 9.46
N THR A 149 -15.08 5.12 8.23
CA THR A 149 -15.06 4.23 7.07
C THR A 149 -13.70 4.25 6.42
N LEU A 150 -13.24 3.12 5.90
CA LEU A 150 -11.98 2.98 5.20
C LEU A 150 -12.24 2.52 3.76
N THR A 151 -11.58 3.16 2.81
CA THR A 151 -11.67 2.82 1.38
C THR A 151 -10.29 2.47 0.84
N LEU A 152 -10.20 1.35 0.16
CA LEU A 152 -9.05 0.98 -0.67
C LEU A 152 -9.48 0.90 -2.12
N ASN A 153 -8.91 1.75 -2.97
CA ASN A 153 -9.06 1.70 -4.43
C ASN A 153 -7.81 1.06 -5.03
N VAL A 154 -7.99 -0.03 -5.75
CA VAL A 154 -6.94 -0.76 -6.43
C VAL A 154 -7.15 -0.62 -7.93
N SER A 155 -6.12 -0.17 -8.65
CA SER A 155 -6.19 -0.09 -10.11
C SER A 155 -6.10 -1.48 -10.73
N SER A 156 -6.95 -1.78 -11.71
CA SER A 156 -6.84 -2.99 -12.52
C SER A 156 -5.56 -3.03 -13.37
N SER A 157 -4.85 -1.89 -13.51
CA SER A 157 -3.54 -1.83 -14.16
C SER A 157 -2.45 -2.64 -13.44
N LEU A 158 -2.70 -3.08 -12.18
CA LEU A 158 -1.83 -4.01 -11.49
C LEU A 158 -1.72 -5.36 -12.20
N ALA A 159 -2.75 -5.73 -12.99
CA ALA A 159 -2.78 -6.94 -13.82
C ALA A 159 -2.57 -6.64 -15.31
N ALA A 160 -1.92 -5.52 -15.64
CA ALA A 160 -1.64 -5.10 -17.02
C ALA A 160 -0.19 -4.60 -17.12
N ASP A 161 0.43 -4.80 -18.26
CA ASP A 161 1.76 -4.25 -18.56
C ASP A 161 1.70 -2.78 -18.96
N LYS A 162 0.63 -2.39 -19.66
CA LYS A 162 0.42 -1.02 -20.16
C LYS A 162 -0.97 -0.52 -19.76
N PRO A 163 -1.10 0.79 -19.45
CA PRO A 163 -2.39 1.39 -19.07
C PRO A 163 -3.47 1.32 -20.14
N GLU A 164 -3.06 1.17 -21.41
CA GLU A 164 -3.95 1.12 -22.58
C GLU A 164 -4.55 -0.27 -22.82
N GLN A 165 -4.01 -1.32 -22.18
CA GLN A 165 -4.56 -2.66 -22.34
C GLN A 165 -6.00 -2.72 -21.82
N ALA A 166 -6.86 -3.32 -22.63
CA ALA A 166 -8.25 -3.55 -22.24
C ALA A 166 -8.32 -4.54 -21.08
N VAL A 167 -9.04 -4.15 -20.03
CA VAL A 167 -9.20 -4.95 -18.82
C VAL A 167 -10.67 -5.34 -18.60
N THR A 168 -10.88 -6.49 -18.01
CA THR A 168 -12.18 -6.93 -17.49
C THR A 168 -12.11 -7.05 -15.98
N ALA A 169 -13.20 -6.73 -15.31
CA ALA A 169 -13.29 -6.88 -13.87
C ALA A 169 -14.68 -7.34 -13.45
N LYS A 170 -14.75 -8.07 -12.33
CA LYS A 170 -16.01 -8.51 -11.73
C LYS A 170 -15.91 -8.62 -10.22
N GLN A 171 -17.07 -8.56 -9.57
CA GLN A 171 -17.25 -8.84 -8.15
C GLN A 171 -18.05 -10.13 -8.01
N TYR A 172 -17.69 -10.98 -7.05
CA TYR A 172 -18.42 -12.19 -6.67
C TYR A 172 -18.13 -12.58 -5.22
N VAL A 173 -18.91 -13.52 -4.70
CA VAL A 173 -18.70 -14.10 -3.38
C VAL A 173 -18.33 -15.57 -3.55
N GLN A 174 -17.30 -16.01 -2.82
CA GLN A 174 -16.89 -17.41 -2.77
C GLN A 174 -16.57 -17.79 -1.32
N GLY A 175 -17.30 -18.78 -0.80
CA GLY A 175 -17.22 -19.14 0.61
C GLY A 175 -17.62 -17.94 1.50
N ASN A 176 -16.72 -17.55 2.38
CA ASN A 176 -16.90 -16.41 3.28
C ASN A 176 -16.19 -15.13 2.80
N LEU A 177 -15.74 -15.09 1.54
CA LEU A 177 -15.03 -13.94 0.97
C LEU A 177 -15.87 -13.25 -0.10
N SER A 178 -15.91 -11.93 -0.04
CA SER A 178 -16.25 -11.05 -1.17
C SER A 178 -14.97 -10.74 -1.94
N ILE A 179 -15.02 -10.89 -3.26
CA ILE A 179 -13.84 -10.88 -4.11
C ILE A 179 -14.08 -9.97 -5.31
N LEU A 180 -13.13 -9.05 -5.54
CA LEU A 180 -12.97 -8.34 -6.81
C LEU A 180 -11.87 -9.05 -7.60
N LYS A 181 -12.13 -9.32 -8.88
CA LYS A 181 -11.19 -9.96 -9.81
C LYS A 181 -11.01 -9.07 -11.02
N ALA A 182 -9.77 -8.84 -11.47
CA ALA A 182 -9.46 -8.10 -12.70
C ALA A 182 -8.30 -8.71 -13.46
N GLY A 183 -8.27 -8.54 -14.77
CA GLY A 183 -7.19 -8.97 -15.66
C GLY A 183 -7.37 -8.39 -17.04
N THR A 184 -6.35 -8.54 -17.91
CA THR A 184 -6.46 -8.13 -19.31
C THR A 184 -7.46 -9.01 -20.06
N VAL A 185 -8.08 -8.45 -21.09
CA VAL A 185 -9.03 -9.20 -21.94
C VAL A 185 -8.29 -10.23 -22.80
N GLU A 186 -7.10 -9.87 -23.28
CA GLU A 186 -6.35 -10.71 -24.24
C GLU A 186 -5.61 -11.89 -23.60
N GLN A 187 -5.21 -11.75 -22.31
CA GLN A 187 -4.44 -12.80 -21.59
C GLN A 187 -3.23 -13.33 -22.37
N PRO A 188 -2.24 -12.48 -22.70
CA PRO A 188 -1.13 -12.86 -23.58
C PRO A 188 -0.05 -13.67 -22.82
N VAL A 189 -0.37 -14.92 -22.47
CA VAL A 189 0.46 -15.80 -21.62
C VAL A 189 1.88 -15.89 -22.17
N LEU A 190 2.88 -15.49 -21.35
CA LEU A 190 4.32 -15.58 -21.62
C LEU A 190 4.78 -14.93 -22.96
N GLN A 191 4.02 -13.98 -23.51
CA GLN A 191 4.34 -13.38 -24.81
C GLN A 191 5.41 -12.29 -24.74
N LYS A 192 5.78 -11.81 -23.53
CA LYS A 192 6.78 -10.77 -23.34
C LYS A 192 8.10 -11.32 -22.84
N LYS A 193 9.18 -10.62 -23.23
CA LYS A 193 10.55 -10.92 -22.83
C LYS A 193 11.27 -9.62 -22.48
N GLY A 194 12.24 -9.67 -21.58
CA GLY A 194 13.07 -8.54 -21.15
C GLY A 194 12.96 -8.25 -19.67
N ASP A 195 13.53 -7.14 -19.23
CA ASP A 195 13.67 -6.80 -17.80
C ASP A 195 12.60 -5.81 -17.32
N ASP A 196 11.96 -5.05 -18.21
CA ASP A 196 10.85 -4.12 -17.88
C ASP A 196 9.50 -4.80 -18.08
N LEU A 197 9.26 -5.85 -17.31
CA LEU A 197 8.04 -6.66 -17.40
C LEU A 197 7.13 -6.44 -16.20
N ARG A 198 5.85 -6.34 -16.51
CA ARG A 198 4.74 -6.45 -15.57
C ARG A 198 3.82 -7.54 -16.10
N ILE A 199 3.11 -8.19 -15.20
CA ILE A 199 2.20 -9.24 -15.61
C ILE A 199 1.01 -8.64 -16.36
N ASP A 200 0.61 -9.28 -17.46
CA ASP A 200 -0.57 -8.92 -18.25
C ASP A 200 -1.40 -10.14 -18.67
N TRP A 201 -1.18 -11.25 -17.99
CA TRP A 201 -1.95 -12.47 -18.06
C TRP A 201 -2.17 -13.01 -16.65
N GLY A 202 -3.22 -13.80 -16.43
CA GLY A 202 -3.70 -14.12 -15.10
C GLY A 202 -4.60 -13.03 -14.52
N TYR A 203 -4.81 -13.03 -13.21
CA TYR A 203 -5.80 -12.17 -12.58
C TYR A 203 -5.34 -11.63 -11.23
N LEU A 204 -5.57 -10.35 -11.02
CA LEU A 204 -5.56 -9.69 -9.71
C LEU A 204 -6.83 -10.06 -8.94
N TYR A 205 -6.67 -10.30 -7.65
CA TYR A 205 -7.76 -10.48 -6.70
C TYR A 205 -7.64 -9.51 -5.53
N VAL A 206 -8.75 -8.89 -5.15
CA VAL A 206 -8.87 -8.12 -3.91
C VAL A 206 -10.01 -8.74 -3.10
N ALA A 207 -9.69 -9.33 -1.96
CA ALA A 207 -10.66 -10.07 -1.18
C ALA A 207 -10.78 -9.54 0.25
N VAL A 208 -12.00 -9.60 0.77
CA VAL A 208 -12.32 -9.28 2.18
C VAL A 208 -13.33 -10.30 2.71
N PRO A 209 -13.40 -10.51 4.03
CA PRO A 209 -14.49 -11.27 4.61
C PRO A 209 -15.86 -10.70 4.20
N ALA A 210 -16.73 -11.54 3.68
CA ALA A 210 -18.08 -11.13 3.30
C ALA A 210 -18.91 -10.80 4.54
N GLY A 211 -19.56 -9.65 4.55
CA GLY A 211 -20.37 -9.22 5.68
C GLY A 211 -20.94 -7.81 5.51
N PRO A 212 -21.84 -7.38 6.39
CA PRO A 212 -22.56 -6.12 6.24
C PRO A 212 -21.69 -4.87 6.31
N GLY A 213 -20.48 -4.97 6.86
CA GLY A 213 -19.53 -3.85 6.95
C GLY A 213 -18.52 -3.78 5.78
N ALA A 214 -18.64 -4.64 4.76
CA ALA A 214 -17.75 -4.65 3.60
C ALA A 214 -18.55 -4.52 2.31
N GLN A 215 -18.26 -3.49 1.52
CA GLN A 215 -18.87 -3.28 0.21
C GLN A 215 -17.75 -3.18 -0.84
N GLN A 216 -17.87 -3.99 -1.87
CA GLN A 216 -16.94 -3.99 -2.99
C GLN A 216 -17.66 -3.62 -4.28
N THR A 217 -17.01 -2.81 -5.11
CA THR A 217 -17.56 -2.36 -6.40
C THR A 217 -16.46 -2.29 -7.45
N VAL A 218 -16.86 -2.46 -8.70
CA VAL A 218 -16.02 -2.25 -9.88
C VAL A 218 -16.50 -1.00 -10.59
N SER A 219 -15.59 -0.11 -11.00
CA SER A 219 -15.94 1.06 -11.80
C SER A 219 -16.52 0.65 -13.17
N SER A 220 -17.33 1.50 -13.77
CA SER A 220 -17.98 1.23 -15.06
C SER A 220 -17.02 0.98 -16.22
N ASP A 221 -15.78 1.48 -16.12
CA ASP A 221 -14.70 1.29 -17.08
C ASP A 221 -13.76 0.12 -16.73
N ASN A 222 -14.08 -0.66 -15.70
CA ASN A 222 -13.28 -1.77 -15.16
C ASN A 222 -11.87 -1.39 -14.64
N LYS A 223 -11.58 -0.10 -14.45
CA LYS A 223 -10.23 0.36 -14.10
C LYS A 223 -9.99 0.47 -12.61
N THR A 224 -11.04 0.53 -11.79
CA THR A 224 -10.93 0.67 -10.34
C THR A 224 -11.73 -0.40 -9.62
N LEU A 225 -11.06 -1.11 -8.73
CA LEU A 225 -11.61 -2.06 -7.79
C LEU A 225 -11.69 -1.38 -6.42
N ALA A 226 -12.88 -0.97 -6.01
CA ALA A 226 -13.08 -0.26 -4.75
C ALA A 226 -13.56 -1.21 -3.64
N THR A 227 -12.91 -1.15 -2.49
CA THR A 227 -13.32 -1.84 -1.27
C THR A 227 -13.58 -0.80 -0.19
N ASN A 228 -14.83 -0.72 0.27
CA ASN A 228 -15.27 0.13 1.37
C ASN A 228 -15.54 -0.71 2.61
N LEU A 229 -14.93 -0.36 3.72
CA LEU A 229 -15.10 -1.01 5.02
C LEU A 229 -15.74 -0.01 5.99
N ASP A 230 -16.97 -0.27 6.39
CA ASP A 230 -17.62 0.45 7.48
C ASP A 230 -17.13 -0.13 8.81
N LEU A 231 -16.48 0.70 9.61
CA LEU A 231 -15.98 0.35 10.93
C LEU A 231 -16.97 0.76 12.04
N GLY A 232 -18.02 1.50 11.68
CA GLY A 232 -18.96 2.05 12.64
C GLY A 232 -18.30 3.07 13.57
N LYS A 233 -18.66 3.03 14.85
CA LYS A 233 -18.09 3.88 15.88
C LYS A 233 -16.79 3.29 16.43
N VAL A 234 -15.68 3.95 16.16
CA VAL A 234 -14.34 3.60 16.65
C VAL A 234 -14.03 4.42 17.89
N GLY A 235 -13.80 3.76 19.02
CA GLY A 235 -13.38 4.36 20.30
C GLY A 235 -11.92 4.06 20.60
N ALA A 236 -11.54 4.03 21.89
CA ALA A 236 -10.17 3.78 22.33
C ALA A 236 -9.68 2.34 22.04
N ALA A 237 -10.58 1.37 21.92
CA ALA A 237 -10.22 0.00 21.54
C ALA A 237 -9.91 -0.08 20.05
N PHE A 238 -8.88 -0.87 19.71
CA PHE A 238 -8.53 -1.10 18.31
C PHE A 238 -9.61 -1.88 17.55
N VAL A 239 -9.94 -1.38 16.37
CA VAL A 239 -10.73 -2.09 15.37
C VAL A 239 -9.78 -2.58 14.28
N HIS A 240 -9.84 -3.86 13.96
CA HIS A 240 -8.97 -4.49 12.96
C HIS A 240 -9.76 -4.87 11.71
N LYS A 241 -9.15 -4.63 10.55
CA LYS A 241 -9.65 -5.07 9.23
C LYS A 241 -8.48 -5.53 8.38
N THR A 242 -8.71 -6.56 7.58
CA THR A 242 -7.71 -7.10 6.65
C THR A 242 -8.26 -7.12 5.24
N ILE A 243 -7.46 -6.69 4.27
CA ILE A 243 -7.71 -6.85 2.83
C ILE A 243 -6.61 -7.76 2.28
N LEU A 244 -7.01 -8.76 1.51
CA LEU A 244 -6.09 -9.66 0.82
C LEU A 244 -5.93 -9.18 -0.61
N ILE A 245 -4.67 -9.16 -1.09
CA ILE A 245 -4.36 -8.89 -2.49
C ILE A 245 -3.59 -10.08 -3.03
N GLY A 246 -4.17 -10.75 -4.01
CA GLY A 246 -3.61 -11.94 -4.62
C GLY A 246 -3.43 -11.78 -6.12
N TYR A 247 -2.59 -12.64 -6.67
CA TYR A 247 -2.40 -12.75 -8.09
C TYR A 247 -2.33 -14.24 -8.48
N ASP A 248 -3.13 -14.62 -9.48
CA ASP A 248 -3.15 -15.99 -10.01
C ASP A 248 -2.69 -16.00 -11.47
N GLN A 249 -1.59 -16.70 -11.72
CA GLN A 249 -1.14 -17.05 -13.05
C GLN A 249 -1.96 -18.28 -13.51
N LEU A 250 -2.70 -18.18 -14.59
CA LEU A 250 -3.68 -19.15 -15.09
C LEU A 250 -3.27 -20.64 -14.97
N ASP A 251 -1.98 -20.92 -15.08
CA ASP A 251 -1.41 -22.26 -15.12
C ASP A 251 -0.61 -22.62 -13.84
N ALA A 252 -0.57 -21.75 -12.84
CA ALA A 252 0.21 -21.97 -11.63
C ALA A 252 -0.44 -22.96 -10.66
N ILE A 253 -1.78 -23.11 -10.73
CA ILE A 253 -2.56 -24.03 -9.90
C ILE A 253 -3.51 -24.77 -10.83
N GLN A 254 -3.21 -26.04 -11.10
CA GLN A 254 -4.08 -26.97 -11.81
C GLN A 254 -4.79 -27.91 -10.83
#